data_dcb580b3565c4a4008c438ee03488df7
#
_entry.id   dcb580b3565c4a4008c438ee03488df7
#
_cell.length_a   1.000
_cell.length_b   1.000
_cell.length_c   1.000
_cell.angle_alpha   90.00
_cell.angle_beta   90.00
_cell.angle_gamma   90.00
#
_symmetry.space_group_name_H-M   'P 1'
#
loop_
_entity.id
_entity.type
_entity.pdbx_description
1 polymer ?
#
loop_
_entity_poly.entity_id
_entity_poly.type
_entity_poly.pdbx_seq_one_letter_code
_entity_poly.pdbx_strand_id
1 'polypeptide(L)'
;MKSRSLRVATIGLGAALGLLCGCADTREGPSGPFAAGSTGGDDASTGLSEDTATILDVGQGTMGGVDPDSVRGCDKVDFLFVVDNSGSMADEQQALIDSFPQFISAIDARIGASHDFQMMVVDVDAWVFGECSPACSEAAACDAAANCGVTEECGFPCALRDLCEQGDFACGQTQPESCEDVLGAGVTHPRGRGASATACDFATGARYMDANEPDLAGAFACAAKVGTGSSADTEQPMDAMVQALSSGSAAATCNTGFLRDDAILVVTFITDEDDDPTDSTGSPQGWFQAVADSKHGDDEAVVVLGLFGDNDQPQGLCTPLSHDFATGAEPAPRLREFVQMWGGRGHVGSVCAHDYAPFFSSAVDSIGQACDEFVPPG
;
A
#
# COMPACT_ATOMS: atom_id res chain seq x y z
N MET A 1 52.03 4.87 33.58
CA MET A 1 51.40 5.29 34.84
C MET A 1 51.14 6.79 34.77
N LYS A 2 49.94 7.20 34.36
CA LYS A 2 49.33 8.51 34.67
C LYS A 2 47.82 8.35 34.61
N SER A 3 47.21 8.37 35.77
CA SER A 3 45.80 8.40 36.05
C SER A 3 45.16 9.64 35.44
N ARG A 4 44.02 9.52 34.76
CA ARG A 4 43.13 10.63 34.47
C ARG A 4 41.73 10.35 35.01
N SER A 5 41.32 11.22 35.88
CA SER A 5 40.07 11.26 36.62
C SER A 5 38.86 11.41 35.68
N LEU A 6 37.86 10.60 35.94
CA LEU A 6 36.50 10.74 35.43
C LEU A 6 35.80 11.90 36.15
N ARG A 7 35.30 12.88 35.44
CA ARG A 7 34.37 13.88 36.00
C ARG A 7 32.95 13.52 35.59
N VAL A 8 32.16 13.19 36.56
CA VAL A 8 30.70 13.00 36.41
C VAL A 8 30.07 14.39 36.39
N ALA A 9 29.34 14.70 35.33
CA ALA A 9 28.50 15.87 35.24
C ALA A 9 27.06 15.49 35.64
N THR A 10 26.60 16.10 36.70
CA THR A 10 25.23 15.97 37.24
C THR A 10 24.33 16.93 36.46
N ILE A 11 23.36 16.41 35.74
CA ILE A 11 22.32 17.22 35.10
C ILE A 11 21.12 17.27 36.02
N GLY A 12 20.73 18.50 36.37
CA GLY A 12 19.66 18.81 37.30
C GLY A 12 18.27 18.61 36.69
N LEU A 13 17.41 18.01 37.50
CA LEU A 13 15.99 17.82 37.25
C LEU A 13 15.26 19.17 37.44
N GLY A 14 14.70 19.71 36.38
CA GLY A 14 13.78 20.86 36.45
C GLY A 14 12.33 20.34 36.43
N ALA A 15 11.65 20.46 37.57
CA ALA A 15 10.24 20.19 37.71
C ALA A 15 9.41 21.35 37.15
N ALA A 16 8.59 21.11 36.15
CA ALA A 16 7.55 22.02 35.71
C ALA A 16 6.17 21.52 36.18
N LEU A 17 5.56 22.35 37.01
CA LEU A 17 4.21 22.17 37.55
C LEU A 17 3.19 22.57 36.48
N GLY A 18 2.42 21.65 35.97
CA GLY A 18 1.33 21.91 35.03
C GLY A 18 -0.01 21.98 35.74
N LEU A 19 -0.74 23.03 35.45
CA LEU A 19 -2.04 23.39 35.97
C LEU A 19 -3.12 22.46 35.39
N LEU A 20 -3.89 21.85 36.28
CA LEU A 20 -5.16 21.16 35.97
C LEU A 20 -6.25 22.20 35.68
N CYS A 21 -6.87 22.11 34.52
CA CYS A 21 -8.15 22.74 34.26
C CYS A 21 -9.17 21.65 33.91
N GLY A 22 -9.99 21.29 34.88
CA GLY A 22 -11.13 20.41 34.69
C GLY A 22 -12.31 21.19 34.17
N CYS A 23 -13.01 20.63 33.17
CA CYS A 23 -14.40 20.92 32.90
C CYS A 23 -15.14 19.60 32.75
N ALA A 24 -15.88 19.28 33.81
CA ALA A 24 -16.96 18.31 33.75
C ALA A 24 -18.16 18.99 33.11
N ASP A 25 -18.77 18.38 32.13
CA ASP A 25 -20.17 18.68 31.77
C ASP A 25 -20.94 17.38 31.55
N THR A 26 -21.80 17.15 32.51
CA THR A 26 -22.81 16.09 32.56
C THR A 26 -24.02 16.52 31.73
N ARG A 27 -24.40 15.72 30.74
CA ARG A 27 -25.77 15.76 30.24
C ARG A 27 -26.35 14.37 30.13
N GLU A 28 -27.31 14.14 31.04
CA GLU A 28 -28.22 13.02 31.07
C GLU A 28 -29.12 13.02 29.82
N GLY A 29 -29.39 11.82 29.29
CA GLY A 29 -30.39 11.56 28.28
C GLY A 29 -31.80 11.44 28.90
N PRO A 30 -32.84 11.40 28.09
CA PRO A 30 -34.09 10.80 28.51
C PRO A 30 -34.36 9.49 27.82
N SER A 31 -34.62 8.48 28.62
CA SER A 31 -35.29 7.23 28.30
C SER A 31 -36.78 7.52 28.02
N GLY A 32 -37.33 6.88 27.01
CA GLY A 32 -38.77 6.81 26.76
C GLY A 32 -39.16 5.46 26.15
N PRO A 33 -40.39 4.98 26.38
CA PRO A 33 -40.60 3.58 26.68
C PRO A 33 -41.09 2.72 25.51
N PHE A 34 -40.95 1.40 25.73
CA PHE A 34 -41.56 0.31 24.97
C PHE A 34 -43.07 0.43 24.82
N ALA A 35 -43.58 0.10 23.64
CA ALA A 35 -44.95 -0.36 23.48
C ALA A 35 -44.94 -1.66 22.68
N ALA A 36 -45.31 -2.72 23.37
CA ALA A 36 -45.73 -3.98 22.79
C ALA A 36 -47.17 -3.88 22.33
N GLY A 37 -47.49 -4.48 21.21
CA GLY A 37 -48.83 -4.67 20.73
C GLY A 37 -48.95 -5.96 19.95
N SER A 38 -49.61 -6.88 20.58
CA SER A 38 -49.89 -8.27 20.25
C SER A 38 -51.18 -8.44 19.47
N THR A 39 -51.31 -9.69 18.95
CA THR A 39 -52.54 -10.41 18.52
C THR A 39 -52.97 -10.13 17.08
N GLY A 40 -53.22 -11.10 16.23
CA GLY A 40 -53.73 -12.45 16.31
C GLY A 40 -54.75 -12.63 15.20
N GLY A 41 -54.88 -13.80 14.65
CA GLY A 41 -56.01 -14.15 13.84
C GLY A 41 -55.71 -15.14 12.70
N ASP A 42 -55.97 -16.39 13.02
CA ASP A 42 -56.13 -17.52 12.12
C ASP A 42 -57.18 -17.25 11.05
N ASP A 43 -57.05 -17.81 9.86
CA ASP A 43 -58.05 -18.78 9.40
C ASP A 43 -57.60 -19.46 8.08
N ALA A 44 -57.79 -20.75 8.09
CA ALA A 44 -57.63 -21.68 6.99
C ALA A 44 -58.83 -21.60 6.02
N SER A 45 -58.58 -21.78 4.73
CA SER A 45 -59.57 -22.47 3.89
C SER A 45 -58.92 -23.06 2.64
N THR A 46 -59.11 -24.32 2.51
CA THR A 46 -58.92 -25.22 1.37
C THR A 46 -59.79 -24.83 0.18
N GLY A 47 -59.25 -24.98 -1.02
CA GLY A 47 -60.04 -24.93 -2.25
C GLY A 47 -59.25 -25.38 -3.46
N LEU A 48 -59.31 -26.66 -3.81
CA LEU A 48 -58.94 -27.18 -5.10
C LEU A 48 -59.96 -26.76 -6.15
N SER A 49 -59.51 -26.23 -7.27
CA SER A 49 -60.29 -26.26 -8.52
C SER A 49 -59.30 -26.25 -9.69
N GLU A 50 -59.30 -27.35 -10.40
CA GLU A 50 -58.86 -27.44 -11.79
C GLU A 50 -59.76 -26.56 -12.63
N ASP A 51 -59.20 -25.74 -13.54
CA ASP A 51 -59.64 -25.72 -14.94
C ASP A 51 -58.89 -24.68 -15.77
N THR A 52 -58.61 -25.14 -17.00
CA THR A 52 -58.51 -24.40 -18.27
C THR A 52 -57.29 -23.49 -18.48
N ALA A 53 -56.42 -24.01 -19.34
CA ALA A 53 -55.44 -23.28 -20.10
C ALA A 53 -56.06 -22.12 -20.87
N THR A 54 -55.80 -20.90 -20.44
CA THR A 54 -55.92 -19.73 -21.30
C THR A 54 -54.51 -19.30 -21.67
N ILE A 55 -54.19 -19.47 -22.94
CA ILE A 55 -52.99 -18.87 -23.54
C ILE A 55 -53.24 -17.36 -23.51
N LEU A 56 -52.65 -16.69 -22.53
CA LEU A 56 -52.49 -15.25 -22.59
C LEU A 56 -51.26 -14.99 -23.40
N ASP A 57 -51.46 -14.46 -24.60
CA ASP A 57 -50.48 -13.73 -25.36
C ASP A 57 -49.94 -12.59 -24.49
N VAL A 58 -48.87 -12.87 -23.81
CA VAL A 58 -48.08 -11.85 -23.07
C VAL A 58 -47.26 -11.17 -24.16
N GLY A 59 -47.76 -9.97 -24.50
CA GLY A 59 -47.04 -9.06 -25.38
C GLY A 59 -45.56 -9.03 -24.97
N GLN A 60 -44.69 -9.05 -25.98
CA GLN A 60 -43.26 -8.80 -25.89
C GLN A 60 -43.01 -7.54 -25.08
N GLY A 61 -42.97 -7.68 -23.75
CA GLY A 61 -42.16 -6.80 -22.92
C GLY A 61 -40.74 -7.13 -23.28
N THR A 62 -40.05 -6.23 -23.91
CA THR A 62 -38.59 -6.20 -23.98
C THR A 62 -38.06 -6.28 -22.55
N MET A 63 -37.84 -7.49 -22.08
CA MET A 63 -36.84 -7.69 -21.03
C MET A 63 -35.56 -7.07 -21.63
N GLY A 64 -35.00 -6.10 -20.92
CA GLY A 64 -33.69 -5.56 -21.29
C GLY A 64 -32.81 -6.77 -21.53
N GLY A 65 -32.48 -7.01 -22.81
CA GLY A 65 -31.59 -8.06 -23.18
C GLY A 65 -30.30 -7.80 -22.45
N VAL A 66 -29.89 -8.72 -21.61
CA VAL A 66 -28.47 -8.88 -21.33
C VAL A 66 -27.87 -9.08 -22.71
N ASP A 67 -27.10 -8.11 -23.14
CA ASP A 67 -26.40 -8.19 -24.43
C ASP A 67 -25.58 -9.49 -24.38
N PRO A 68 -25.88 -10.50 -25.24
CA PRO A 68 -25.11 -11.74 -25.23
C PRO A 68 -23.67 -11.54 -25.68
N ASP A 69 -23.31 -10.32 -26.11
CA ASP A 69 -21.95 -9.86 -26.44
C ASP A 69 -21.33 -8.99 -25.35
N SER A 70 -21.88 -8.88 -24.15
CA SER A 70 -21.11 -8.38 -23.02
C SER A 70 -20.01 -9.40 -22.74
N VAL A 71 -18.83 -9.14 -23.27
CA VAL A 71 -17.62 -9.95 -23.08
C VAL A 71 -17.36 -9.94 -21.57
N ARG A 72 -17.68 -11.04 -20.91
CA ARG A 72 -17.24 -11.26 -19.53
C ARG A 72 -15.78 -11.66 -19.59
N GLY A 73 -15.02 -11.14 -18.67
CA GLY A 73 -13.60 -11.38 -18.58
C GLY A 73 -12.80 -10.10 -18.73
N CYS A 74 -11.68 -10.03 -18.08
CA CYS A 74 -10.76 -8.91 -18.24
C CYS A 74 -9.75 -9.22 -19.34
N ASP A 75 -9.49 -8.23 -20.18
CA ASP A 75 -8.33 -8.21 -21.08
C ASP A 75 -7.16 -7.45 -20.44
N LYS A 76 -7.41 -6.77 -19.32
CA LYS A 76 -6.48 -5.84 -18.69
C LYS A 76 -6.42 -6.01 -17.18
N VAL A 77 -5.21 -5.91 -16.64
CA VAL A 77 -4.94 -5.97 -15.19
C VAL A 77 -3.97 -4.85 -14.82
N ASP A 78 -4.33 -4.07 -13.80
CA ASP A 78 -3.47 -3.06 -13.21
C ASP A 78 -2.93 -3.56 -11.88
N PHE A 79 -1.61 -3.67 -11.75
CA PHE A 79 -0.93 -4.09 -10.53
C PHE A 79 -0.30 -2.88 -9.82
N LEU A 80 -0.74 -2.60 -8.61
CA LEU A 80 -0.12 -1.63 -7.72
C LEU A 80 0.63 -2.36 -6.61
N PHE A 81 1.94 -2.12 -6.51
CA PHE A 81 2.77 -2.59 -5.40
C PHE A 81 3.08 -1.42 -4.48
N VAL A 82 2.71 -1.54 -3.23
CA VAL A 82 3.08 -0.60 -2.15
C VAL A 82 4.18 -1.26 -1.35
N VAL A 83 5.38 -0.73 -1.44
CA VAL A 83 6.60 -1.35 -0.89
C VAL A 83 7.17 -0.43 0.18
N ASP A 84 7.26 -0.97 1.37
CA ASP A 84 7.85 -0.29 2.51
C ASP A 84 9.36 -0.13 2.35
N ASN A 85 9.87 1.05 2.73
CA ASN A 85 11.27 1.44 2.69
C ASN A 85 11.88 1.67 4.08
N SER A 86 11.24 1.15 5.13
CA SER A 86 11.77 1.15 6.50
C SER A 86 13.07 0.38 6.64
N GLY A 87 13.76 0.61 7.77
CA GLY A 87 15.13 0.13 7.99
C GLY A 87 15.31 -1.39 7.96
N SER A 88 14.26 -2.15 8.23
CA SER A 88 14.22 -3.62 8.34
C SER A 88 13.94 -4.32 7.00
N MET A 89 13.43 -3.63 5.98
CA MET A 89 12.83 -4.19 4.77
C MET A 89 13.81 -4.72 3.70
N ALA A 90 15.11 -4.78 3.97
CA ALA A 90 16.10 -5.16 2.95
C ALA A 90 15.91 -6.58 2.40
N ASP A 91 15.66 -7.54 3.28
CA ASP A 91 15.47 -8.96 2.93
C ASP A 91 14.10 -9.19 2.30
N GLU A 92 13.09 -8.45 2.72
CA GLU A 92 11.71 -8.50 2.25
C GLU A 92 11.59 -7.96 0.81
N GLN A 93 12.22 -6.84 0.52
CA GLN A 93 12.31 -6.31 -0.84
C GLN A 93 13.06 -7.29 -1.77
N GLN A 94 14.12 -7.93 -1.27
CA GLN A 94 14.83 -8.92 -2.05
C GLN A 94 13.97 -10.17 -2.30
N ALA A 95 13.24 -10.66 -1.29
CA ALA A 95 12.33 -11.79 -1.43
C ALA A 95 11.19 -11.50 -2.43
N LEU A 96 10.68 -10.25 -2.45
CA LEU A 96 9.72 -9.80 -3.45
C LEU A 96 10.30 -9.87 -4.86
N ILE A 97 11.48 -9.29 -5.06
CA ILE A 97 12.18 -9.26 -6.35
C ILE A 97 12.45 -10.69 -6.85
N ASP A 98 12.94 -11.57 -6.00
CA ASP A 98 13.25 -12.95 -6.34
C ASP A 98 12.01 -13.80 -6.67
N SER A 99 10.86 -13.49 -6.06
CA SER A 99 9.58 -14.17 -6.27
C SER A 99 8.82 -13.66 -7.50
N PHE A 100 9.14 -12.47 -7.98
CA PHE A 100 8.40 -11.79 -9.05
C PHE A 100 8.35 -12.56 -10.37
N PRO A 101 9.44 -13.17 -10.91
CA PRO A 101 9.37 -13.92 -12.17
C PRO A 101 8.40 -15.10 -12.12
N GLN A 102 8.27 -15.75 -10.95
CA GLN A 102 7.33 -16.86 -10.77
C GLN A 102 5.90 -16.34 -10.69
N PHE A 103 5.67 -15.21 -10.04
CA PHE A 103 4.37 -14.55 -10.00
C PHE A 103 3.86 -14.22 -11.41
N ILE A 104 4.65 -13.54 -12.24
CA ILE A 104 4.27 -13.22 -13.62
C ILE A 104 4.01 -14.49 -14.45
N SER A 105 4.85 -15.51 -14.31
CA SER A 105 4.63 -16.77 -15.00
C SER A 105 3.32 -17.45 -14.59
N ALA A 106 2.92 -17.35 -13.32
CA ALA A 106 1.68 -17.89 -12.82
C ALA A 106 0.46 -17.09 -13.32
N ILE A 107 0.57 -15.76 -13.38
CA ILE A 107 -0.45 -14.89 -13.99
C ILE A 107 -0.65 -15.24 -15.46
N ASP A 108 0.43 -15.30 -16.25
CA ASP A 108 0.38 -15.67 -17.67
C ASP A 108 -0.26 -17.05 -17.90
N ALA A 109 0.02 -18.00 -17.04
CA ALA A 109 -0.55 -19.33 -17.13
C ALA A 109 -2.07 -19.36 -16.80
N ARG A 110 -2.55 -18.47 -15.91
CA ARG A 110 -3.93 -18.45 -15.42
C ARG A 110 -4.85 -17.62 -16.31
N ILE A 111 -4.43 -16.44 -16.69
CA ILE A 111 -5.25 -15.50 -17.47
C ILE A 111 -4.83 -15.40 -18.95
N GLY A 112 -3.66 -15.95 -19.30
CA GLY A 112 -3.12 -15.98 -20.66
C GLY A 112 -2.11 -14.87 -20.94
N ALA A 113 -1.08 -15.21 -21.70
CA ALA A 113 0.04 -14.31 -22.03
C ALA A 113 -0.33 -13.14 -23.00
N SER A 114 -1.60 -13.07 -23.43
CA SER A 114 -2.10 -11.99 -24.31
C SER A 114 -2.76 -10.85 -23.55
N HIS A 115 -2.81 -10.93 -22.22
CA HIS A 115 -3.42 -9.88 -21.40
C HIS A 115 -2.54 -8.64 -21.38
N ASP A 116 -3.19 -7.49 -21.47
CA ASP A 116 -2.57 -6.20 -21.31
C ASP A 116 -2.51 -5.87 -19.82
N PHE A 117 -1.31 -5.77 -19.25
CA PHE A 117 -1.16 -5.37 -17.86
C PHE A 117 -0.35 -4.08 -17.75
N GLN A 118 -0.62 -3.36 -16.69
CA GLN A 118 0.22 -2.26 -16.20
C GLN A 118 0.66 -2.57 -14.79
N MET A 119 1.86 -2.12 -14.43
CA MET A 119 2.44 -2.41 -13.13
C MET A 119 3.17 -1.19 -12.61
N MET A 120 2.78 -0.73 -11.44
CA MET A 120 3.37 0.40 -10.77
C MET A 120 3.83 0.01 -9.36
N VAL A 121 4.98 0.51 -8.98
CA VAL A 121 5.49 0.43 -7.61
C VAL A 121 5.42 1.83 -7.00
N VAL A 122 4.94 1.91 -5.78
CA VAL A 122 5.01 3.10 -4.93
C VAL A 122 5.67 2.74 -3.61
N ASP A 123 6.41 3.65 -3.03
CA ASP A 123 6.91 3.52 -1.67
C ASP A 123 5.95 4.14 -0.65
N VAL A 124 6.28 4.02 0.62
CA VAL A 124 5.46 4.51 1.73
C VAL A 124 5.83 5.92 2.18
N ASP A 125 6.86 6.47 1.55
CA ASP A 125 7.33 7.85 1.71
C ASP A 125 7.20 8.62 0.38
N ALA A 126 7.12 9.94 0.45
CA ALA A 126 7.16 10.77 -0.76
C ALA A 126 8.54 10.72 -1.41
N TRP A 127 9.58 10.79 -0.59
CA TRP A 127 10.97 10.64 -1.00
C TRP A 127 11.77 10.10 0.17
N VAL A 128 12.57 9.10 -0.10
CA VAL A 128 13.50 8.55 0.89
C VAL A 128 14.34 9.66 1.46
N PHE A 129 14.26 9.90 2.75
CA PHE A 129 14.82 11.06 3.41
C PHE A 129 14.33 12.40 2.82
N GLY A 130 13.08 12.77 3.09
CA GLY A 130 12.54 14.08 2.70
C GLY A 130 13.40 15.25 3.15
N GLU A 131 14.21 15.09 4.21
CA GLU A 131 15.19 16.05 4.69
C GLU A 131 16.49 16.07 3.86
N CYS A 132 16.69 15.13 2.94
CA CYS A 132 17.92 15.07 2.16
C CYS A 132 18.09 16.29 1.24
N SER A 133 17.03 16.83 0.68
CA SER A 133 17.13 18.02 -0.18
C SER A 133 17.66 19.25 0.58
N PRO A 134 17.10 19.63 1.75
CA PRO A 134 17.68 20.67 2.58
C PRO A 134 19.08 20.31 3.08
N ALA A 135 19.29 19.08 3.58
CA ALA A 135 20.58 18.65 4.10
C ALA A 135 21.66 18.69 3.03
N CYS A 136 21.38 18.30 1.78
CA CYS A 136 22.31 18.38 0.67
C CYS A 136 22.66 19.83 0.33
N SER A 137 21.69 20.74 0.38
CA SER A 137 21.93 22.15 0.13
C SER A 137 22.85 22.78 1.20
N GLU A 138 22.63 22.41 2.44
CA GLU A 138 23.45 22.88 3.56
C GLU A 138 24.82 22.17 3.64
N ALA A 139 24.89 20.88 3.25
CA ALA A 139 26.11 20.13 3.19
C ALA A 139 27.13 20.74 2.21
N ALA A 140 26.69 21.34 1.12
CA ALA A 140 27.58 22.06 0.23
C ALA A 140 28.31 23.22 0.94
N ALA A 141 27.68 23.86 1.90
CA ALA A 141 28.32 24.87 2.76
C ALA A 141 29.29 24.24 3.78
N CYS A 142 28.94 23.07 4.30
CA CYS A 142 29.82 22.31 5.21
C CYS A 142 31.09 21.81 4.50
N ASP A 143 30.98 21.31 3.27
CA ASP A 143 32.12 20.88 2.47
C ASP A 143 33.08 22.01 2.15
N ALA A 144 32.55 23.22 1.91
CA ALA A 144 33.36 24.43 1.71
C ALA A 144 34.14 24.83 2.96
N ALA A 145 33.69 24.42 4.14
CA ALA A 145 34.39 24.63 5.41
C ALA A 145 35.44 23.54 5.73
N ALA A 146 35.69 22.62 4.81
CA ALA A 146 36.77 21.61 4.77
C ALA A 146 36.79 20.55 5.90
N ASN A 147 35.78 20.45 6.78
CA ASN A 147 35.76 19.47 7.87
C ASN A 147 34.36 19.03 8.29
N CYS A 148 33.40 18.99 7.39
CA CYS A 148 32.07 18.49 7.71
C CYS A 148 32.17 17.02 8.16
N GLY A 149 31.48 16.67 9.22
CA GLY A 149 31.57 15.35 9.86
C GLY A 149 32.63 15.20 10.92
N VAL A 150 33.55 16.17 11.07
CA VAL A 150 34.61 16.16 12.09
C VAL A 150 34.42 17.26 13.14
N THR A 151 33.63 18.27 12.85
CA THR A 151 33.37 19.39 13.76
C THR A 151 31.88 19.57 14.05
N GLU A 152 31.57 19.91 15.30
CA GLU A 152 30.21 20.27 15.74
C GLU A 152 29.65 21.51 15.01
N GLU A 153 30.50 22.24 14.26
CA GLU A 153 30.14 23.47 13.55
C GLU A 153 29.21 23.22 12.33
N CYS A 154 29.30 22.04 11.72
CA CYS A 154 28.42 21.67 10.61
C CYS A 154 27.05 21.16 11.08
N GLY A 155 26.97 20.65 12.29
CA GLY A 155 25.71 20.23 12.91
C GLY A 155 24.97 19.10 12.20
N PHE A 156 23.67 19.05 12.44
CA PHE A 156 22.78 18.02 11.96
C PHE A 156 22.71 17.85 10.42
N PRO A 157 22.71 18.91 9.58
CA PRO A 157 22.69 18.74 8.13
C PRO A 157 23.83 17.89 7.58
N CYS A 158 25.01 17.95 8.20
CA CYS A 158 26.15 17.15 7.74
C CYS A 158 26.02 15.66 8.09
N ALA A 159 25.40 15.35 9.22
CA ALA A 159 25.08 13.97 9.57
C ALA A 159 24.04 13.37 8.63
N LEU A 160 23.02 14.14 8.25
CA LEU A 160 22.03 13.72 7.24
C LEU A 160 22.66 13.53 5.88
N ARG A 161 23.61 14.39 5.47
CA ARG A 161 24.33 14.22 4.21
C ARG A 161 24.95 12.84 4.10
N ASP A 162 25.66 12.37 5.14
CA ASP A 162 26.30 11.07 5.11
C ASP A 162 25.28 9.93 4.91
N LEU A 163 24.07 10.06 5.43
CA LEU A 163 22.96 9.12 5.20
C LEU A 163 22.40 9.24 3.78
N CYS A 164 22.20 10.47 3.28
CA CYS A 164 21.68 10.72 1.95
C CYS A 164 22.61 10.24 0.83
N GLU A 165 23.93 10.29 1.05
CA GLU A 165 24.93 9.85 0.07
C GLU A 165 25.22 8.35 0.07
N GLN A 166 24.69 7.60 1.05
CA GLN A 166 25.00 6.17 1.19
C GLN A 166 24.38 5.27 0.11
N GLY A 167 23.53 5.75 -0.73
CA GLY A 167 22.91 4.98 -1.82
C GLY A 167 23.17 5.56 -3.20
N ASP A 168 24.38 6.05 -3.46
CA ASP A 168 24.74 6.71 -4.73
C ASP A 168 23.93 7.99 -5.02
N PHE A 169 23.28 8.54 -3.98
CA PHE A 169 22.62 9.82 -4.06
C PHE A 169 23.56 10.91 -3.57
N ALA A 170 24.25 11.57 -4.50
CA ALA A 170 25.20 12.62 -4.18
C ALA A 170 24.49 13.97 -3.97
N CYS A 171 24.78 14.62 -2.85
CA CYS A 171 24.37 16.02 -2.61
C CYS A 171 24.86 16.94 -3.72
N GLY A 172 24.00 17.84 -4.18
CA GLY A 172 24.28 18.74 -5.31
C GLY A 172 23.99 18.13 -6.68
N GLN A 173 23.60 16.86 -6.75
CA GLN A 173 22.91 16.33 -7.91
C GLN A 173 21.45 16.81 -7.92
N THR A 174 20.86 16.77 -9.09
CA THR A 174 19.50 17.26 -9.36
C THR A 174 18.55 17.01 -8.20
N GLN A 175 17.87 18.05 -7.77
CA GLN A 175 16.70 17.90 -6.91
C GLN A 175 15.74 16.89 -7.55
N PRO A 176 15.01 16.08 -6.77
CA PRO A 176 14.03 15.16 -7.33
C PRO A 176 13.08 15.94 -8.25
N GLU A 177 12.67 15.29 -9.32
CA GLU A 177 11.55 15.80 -10.10
C GLU A 177 10.33 15.93 -9.18
N SER A 178 9.42 16.82 -9.50
CA SER A 178 8.27 17.10 -8.63
C SER A 178 7.44 15.87 -8.28
N CYS A 179 7.41 14.85 -9.16
CA CYS A 179 6.70 13.60 -8.92
C CYS A 179 7.47 12.62 -8.02
N GLU A 180 8.78 12.75 -7.88
CA GLU A 180 9.55 11.91 -6.97
C GLU A 180 9.37 12.31 -5.50
N ASP A 181 8.88 13.52 -5.25
CA ASP A 181 8.55 14.07 -3.94
C ASP A 181 7.03 14.10 -3.72
N VAL A 182 6.31 13.11 -4.22
CA VAL A 182 4.85 13.01 -4.08
C VAL A 182 4.48 11.60 -3.63
N LEU A 183 3.89 11.50 -2.43
CA LEU A 183 3.41 10.24 -1.88
C LEU A 183 2.40 9.58 -2.83
N GLY A 184 2.60 8.31 -3.11
CA GLY A 184 1.77 7.52 -4.02
C GLY A 184 2.09 7.73 -5.51
N ALA A 185 3.10 8.53 -5.86
CA ALA A 185 3.61 8.55 -7.23
C ALA A 185 4.44 7.30 -7.51
N GLY A 186 4.32 6.76 -8.73
CA GLY A 186 5.09 5.59 -9.14
C GLY A 186 6.59 5.83 -9.07
N VAL A 187 7.33 4.89 -8.53
CA VAL A 187 8.78 4.96 -8.34
C VAL A 187 9.49 4.77 -9.67
N THR A 188 10.30 5.75 -10.07
CA THR A 188 11.13 5.70 -11.29
C THR A 188 12.61 5.87 -11.01
N HIS A 189 12.97 6.30 -9.82
CA HIS A 189 14.37 6.47 -9.43
C HIS A 189 14.49 6.30 -7.91
N PRO A 190 14.45 5.04 -7.41
CA PRO A 190 14.62 4.78 -5.97
C PRO A 190 15.95 5.34 -5.50
N ARG A 191 15.94 6.01 -4.35
CA ARG A 191 17.12 6.69 -3.80
C ARG A 191 17.26 6.41 -2.31
N GLY A 192 18.45 6.62 -1.81
CA GLY A 192 18.75 6.41 -0.40
C GLY A 192 19.45 5.08 -0.13
N ARG A 193 19.62 4.79 1.15
CA ARG A 193 20.38 3.61 1.60
C ARG A 193 19.72 2.32 1.13
N GLY A 194 20.49 1.47 0.43
CA GLY A 194 20.01 0.16 0.00
C GLY A 194 19.09 0.17 -1.23
N ALA A 195 18.70 1.33 -1.75
CA ALA A 195 17.92 1.46 -2.96
C ALA A 195 18.68 1.02 -4.22
N SER A 196 17.99 0.85 -5.35
CA SER A 196 18.63 0.55 -6.63
C SER A 196 19.52 1.69 -7.12
N ALA A 197 19.23 2.92 -6.70
CA ALA A 197 19.95 4.17 -7.01
C ALA A 197 20.15 4.44 -8.51
N THR A 198 19.27 3.85 -9.34
CA THR A 198 19.27 3.96 -10.79
C THR A 198 17.95 4.50 -11.31
N ALA A 199 17.98 5.23 -12.41
CA ALA A 199 16.74 5.52 -13.14
C ALA A 199 16.18 4.22 -13.72
N CYS A 200 14.92 3.93 -13.42
CA CYS A 200 14.18 2.81 -13.98
C CYS A 200 13.52 3.32 -15.27
N ASP A 201 14.25 3.17 -16.38
CA ASP A 201 13.81 3.66 -17.69
C ASP A 201 12.74 2.72 -18.26
N PHE A 202 11.49 2.90 -17.87
CA PHE A 202 10.37 2.08 -18.36
C PHE A 202 10.07 2.35 -19.83
N ALA A 203 9.76 1.30 -20.57
CA ALA A 203 9.44 1.37 -22.00
C ALA A 203 8.21 2.25 -22.28
N THR A 204 7.30 2.39 -21.32
CA THR A 204 6.14 3.29 -21.40
C THR A 204 6.52 4.77 -21.43
N GLY A 205 7.69 5.15 -20.93
CA GLY A 205 8.08 6.53 -20.67
C GLY A 205 7.24 7.21 -19.57
N ALA A 206 6.40 6.43 -18.86
CA ALA A 206 5.56 6.85 -17.73
C ALA A 206 6.15 6.29 -16.41
N ARG A 207 5.41 6.39 -15.31
CA ARG A 207 5.86 5.93 -14.00
C ARG A 207 5.38 4.51 -13.67
N TYR A 208 5.14 3.70 -14.69
CA TYR A 208 4.73 2.30 -14.60
C TYR A 208 5.27 1.51 -15.79
N MET A 209 5.37 0.21 -15.61
CA MET A 209 5.69 -0.78 -16.65
C MET A 209 4.43 -1.30 -17.30
N ASP A 210 4.54 -1.81 -18.51
CA ASP A 210 3.46 -2.54 -19.19
C ASP A 210 3.93 -3.87 -19.77
N ALA A 211 3.04 -4.59 -20.40
CA ALA A 211 3.32 -5.88 -21.03
C ALA A 211 4.38 -5.84 -22.16
N ASN A 212 4.75 -4.65 -22.64
CA ASN A 212 5.77 -4.46 -23.66
C ASN A 212 7.15 -4.17 -23.08
N GLU A 213 7.30 -4.18 -21.74
CA GLU A 213 8.59 -3.97 -21.09
C GLU A 213 9.60 -5.05 -21.50
N PRO A 214 10.70 -4.72 -22.17
CA PRO A 214 11.61 -5.72 -22.72
C PRO A 214 12.30 -6.58 -21.66
N ASP A 215 12.56 -6.01 -20.49
CA ASP A 215 13.09 -6.68 -19.30
C ASP A 215 12.24 -6.36 -18.10
N LEU A 216 11.02 -6.91 -18.09
CA LEU A 216 10.04 -6.66 -17.03
C LEU A 216 10.60 -6.98 -15.64
N ALA A 217 11.32 -8.09 -15.50
CA ALA A 217 11.90 -8.49 -14.21
C ALA A 217 12.97 -7.52 -13.73
N GLY A 218 13.81 -7.03 -14.63
CA GLY A 218 14.84 -6.03 -14.30
C GLY A 218 14.23 -4.66 -13.99
N ALA A 219 13.21 -4.25 -14.74
CA ALA A 219 12.49 -2.99 -14.51
C ALA A 219 11.75 -3.02 -13.17
N PHE A 220 11.07 -4.13 -12.86
CA PHE A 220 10.43 -4.32 -11.55
C PHE A 220 11.44 -4.32 -10.42
N ALA A 221 12.55 -5.06 -10.54
CA ALA A 221 13.59 -5.10 -9.53
C ALA A 221 14.24 -3.71 -9.30
N CYS A 222 14.33 -2.89 -10.34
CA CYS A 222 14.78 -1.51 -10.22
C CYS A 222 13.84 -0.70 -9.34
N ALA A 223 12.54 -0.72 -9.62
CA ALA A 223 11.54 0.05 -8.89
C ALA A 223 11.25 -0.50 -7.48
N ALA A 224 11.14 -1.83 -7.35
CA ALA A 224 10.78 -2.48 -6.08
C ALA A 224 11.91 -2.43 -5.04
N LYS A 225 13.14 -2.14 -5.45
CA LYS A 225 14.24 -1.91 -4.54
C LYS A 225 14.24 -0.45 -4.07
N VAL A 226 13.21 -0.08 -3.34
CA VAL A 226 12.99 1.29 -2.83
C VAL A 226 14.03 1.69 -1.79
N GLY A 227 14.70 0.73 -1.18
CA GLY A 227 15.75 0.95 -0.18
C GLY A 227 15.25 0.78 1.24
N THR A 228 16.14 1.10 2.19
CA THR A 228 15.91 0.99 3.64
C THR A 228 16.32 2.27 4.33
N GLY A 229 16.03 3.37 3.70
CA GLY A 229 16.54 4.67 4.09
C GLY A 229 15.47 5.65 4.51
N SER A 230 14.25 5.20 4.78
CA SER A 230 13.23 6.07 5.35
C SER A 230 13.79 6.78 6.57
N SER A 231 13.60 8.09 6.63
CA SER A 231 13.86 8.91 7.80
C SER A 231 12.56 9.37 8.44
N ALA A 232 11.43 8.99 7.86
CA ALA A 232 10.15 9.21 8.47
C ALA A 232 10.05 8.37 9.75
N ASP A 233 9.55 8.99 10.81
CA ASP A 233 9.19 8.22 12.02
C ASP A 233 7.89 7.42 11.79
N THR A 234 7.30 7.52 10.57
CA THR A 234 6.00 6.97 10.22
C THR A 234 5.98 6.56 8.75
N GLU A 235 5.82 5.30 8.49
CA GLU A 235 5.53 4.74 7.17
C GLU A 235 4.03 4.88 6.89
N GLN A 236 3.67 5.26 5.66
CA GLN A 236 2.29 5.58 5.27
C GLN A 236 1.78 4.70 4.11
N PRO A 237 1.77 3.38 4.24
CA PRO A 237 1.40 2.48 3.13
C PRO A 237 -0.03 2.71 2.65
N MET A 238 -0.96 3.00 3.56
CA MET A 238 -2.35 3.21 3.19
C MET A 238 -2.59 4.57 2.55
N ASP A 239 -1.95 5.64 3.02
CA ASP A 239 -2.00 6.94 2.35
C ASP A 239 -1.30 6.89 0.98
N ALA A 240 -0.18 6.18 0.84
CA ALA A 240 0.49 5.97 -0.44
C ALA A 240 -0.46 5.29 -1.46
N MET A 241 -1.13 4.22 -1.06
CA MET A 241 -2.15 3.57 -1.90
C MET A 241 -3.29 4.52 -2.27
N VAL A 242 -3.87 5.20 -1.28
CA VAL A 242 -5.01 6.12 -1.53
C VAL A 242 -4.60 7.25 -2.45
N GLN A 243 -3.40 7.84 -2.27
CA GLN A 243 -2.89 8.87 -3.16
C GLN A 243 -2.63 8.32 -4.57
N ALA A 244 -2.10 7.10 -4.69
CA ALA A 244 -1.83 6.47 -5.98
C ALA A 244 -3.09 6.25 -6.82
N LEU A 245 -4.21 5.90 -6.16
CA LEU A 245 -5.47 5.51 -6.81
C LEU A 245 -6.49 6.65 -6.94
N SER A 246 -6.32 7.74 -6.18
CA SER A 246 -7.29 8.85 -6.18
C SER A 246 -7.06 9.81 -7.34
N SER A 247 -8.06 10.01 -8.17
CA SER A 247 -8.02 10.95 -9.30
C SER A 247 -7.86 12.43 -8.89
N GLY A 248 -8.13 12.74 -7.62
CA GLY A 248 -7.99 14.10 -7.06
C GLY A 248 -6.69 14.34 -6.30
N SER A 249 -5.80 13.36 -6.22
CA SER A 249 -4.55 13.43 -5.47
C SER A 249 -3.46 14.21 -6.22
N ALA A 250 -2.40 14.58 -5.50
CA ALA A 250 -1.20 15.09 -6.11
C ALA A 250 -0.53 14.06 -7.04
N ALA A 251 -0.59 12.77 -6.68
CA ALA A 251 -0.03 11.67 -7.46
C ALA A 251 -0.78 11.41 -8.78
N ALA A 252 -2.05 11.82 -8.90
CA ALA A 252 -2.86 11.55 -10.10
C ALA A 252 -2.21 12.08 -11.40
N THR A 253 -1.56 13.23 -11.34
CA THR A 253 -0.87 13.78 -12.51
C THR A 253 0.43 13.05 -12.83
N CYS A 254 1.10 12.52 -11.80
CA CYS A 254 2.32 11.72 -11.92
C CYS A 254 2.03 10.34 -12.50
N ASN A 255 0.91 9.73 -12.10
CA ASN A 255 0.50 8.38 -12.47
C ASN A 255 -0.43 8.33 -13.69
N THR A 256 -0.45 9.39 -14.49
CA THR A 256 -1.37 9.51 -15.63
C THR A 256 -1.31 8.26 -16.52
N GLY A 257 -2.46 7.64 -16.71
CA GLY A 257 -2.63 6.46 -17.58
C GLY A 257 -2.37 5.12 -16.89
N PHE A 258 -2.00 5.08 -15.61
CA PHE A 258 -1.79 3.83 -14.88
C PHE A 258 -3.12 3.12 -14.57
N LEU A 259 -4.04 3.77 -13.89
CA LEU A 259 -5.31 3.17 -13.50
C LEU A 259 -6.30 3.23 -14.67
N ARG A 260 -6.79 2.07 -15.10
CA ARG A 260 -7.71 1.94 -16.23
C ARG A 260 -9.08 1.49 -15.76
N ASP A 261 -10.14 2.12 -16.24
CA ASP A 261 -11.52 1.77 -15.87
C ASP A 261 -11.89 0.35 -16.31
N ASP A 262 -11.36 -0.09 -17.45
CA ASP A 262 -11.64 -1.37 -18.07
C ASP A 262 -10.65 -2.50 -17.71
N ALA A 263 -9.89 -2.32 -16.62
CA ALA A 263 -8.99 -3.31 -16.03
C ALA A 263 -9.47 -3.74 -14.65
N ILE A 264 -9.14 -4.95 -14.20
CA ILE A 264 -9.18 -5.27 -12.78
C ILE A 264 -7.95 -4.66 -12.09
N LEU A 265 -8.09 -4.36 -10.80
CA LEU A 265 -7.01 -3.79 -9.98
C LEU A 265 -6.51 -4.85 -8.98
N VAL A 266 -5.21 -5.07 -8.95
CA VAL A 266 -4.55 -5.89 -7.94
C VAL A 266 -3.64 -5.00 -7.11
N VAL A 267 -3.95 -4.83 -5.83
CA VAL A 267 -3.11 -4.05 -4.89
C VAL A 267 -2.32 -5.02 -4.02
N THR A 268 -1.02 -4.84 -3.98
CA THR A 268 -0.11 -5.68 -3.18
C THR A 268 0.67 -4.81 -2.21
N PHE A 269 0.63 -5.15 -0.93
CA PHE A 269 1.40 -4.49 0.12
C PHE A 269 2.52 -5.40 0.62
N ILE A 270 3.69 -4.82 0.86
CA ILE A 270 4.80 -5.49 1.52
C ILE A 270 5.34 -4.52 2.59
N THR A 271 5.06 -4.83 3.86
CA THR A 271 5.51 -4.03 5.01
C THR A 271 5.66 -4.91 6.25
N ASP A 272 6.64 -4.64 7.07
CA ASP A 272 6.87 -5.30 8.35
C ASP A 272 6.39 -4.49 9.56
N GLU A 273 5.74 -3.35 9.31
CA GLU A 273 5.10 -2.49 10.32
C GLU A 273 3.59 -2.39 10.08
N ASP A 274 2.79 -2.09 11.14
CA ASP A 274 1.37 -1.77 10.96
C ASP A 274 1.24 -0.29 10.57
N ASP A 275 0.14 0.04 9.98
CA ASP A 275 -0.20 1.43 9.69
C ASP A 275 -1.01 2.01 10.87
N ASP A 276 -0.31 2.58 11.84
CA ASP A 276 -0.90 3.12 13.06
C ASP A 276 -1.80 4.35 12.79
N PRO A 277 -2.74 4.70 13.68
CA PRO A 277 -3.63 5.85 13.48
C PRO A 277 -2.93 7.21 13.36
N THR A 278 -1.63 7.25 13.65
CA THR A 278 -0.80 8.46 13.52
C THR A 278 -0.01 8.51 12.22
N ASP A 279 0.02 7.42 11.46
CA ASP A 279 0.81 7.26 10.24
C ASP A 279 -0.03 7.66 9.02
N SER A 280 -0.86 6.77 8.51
CA SER A 280 -1.82 7.15 7.47
C SER A 280 -3.11 7.72 8.05
N THR A 281 -3.71 8.61 7.29
CA THR A 281 -5.03 9.15 7.58
C THR A 281 -6.13 8.13 7.28
N GLY A 282 -7.20 8.13 8.07
CA GLY A 282 -8.37 7.29 7.81
C GLY A 282 -8.42 6.02 8.66
N SER A 283 -9.04 5.00 8.09
CA SER A 283 -9.33 3.73 8.76
C SER A 283 -9.47 2.62 7.73
N PRO A 284 -9.41 1.33 8.13
CA PRO A 284 -9.62 0.20 7.22
C PRO A 284 -10.88 0.32 6.36
N GLN A 285 -12.00 0.78 6.93
CA GLN A 285 -13.23 1.04 6.19
C GLN A 285 -13.10 2.18 5.18
N GLY A 286 -12.43 3.27 5.55
CA GLY A 286 -12.21 4.42 4.66
C GLY A 286 -11.30 4.06 3.50
N TRP A 287 -10.26 3.27 3.76
CA TRP A 287 -9.32 2.77 2.73
C TRP A 287 -10.00 1.81 1.76
N PHE A 288 -10.83 0.87 2.30
CA PHE A 288 -11.66 0.00 1.46
C PHE A 288 -12.52 0.83 0.49
N GLN A 289 -13.22 1.85 1.02
CA GLN A 289 -14.07 2.69 0.19
C GLN A 289 -13.25 3.45 -0.87
N ALA A 290 -12.08 3.97 -0.51
CA ALA A 290 -11.22 4.70 -1.45
C ALA A 290 -10.76 3.81 -2.63
N VAL A 291 -10.41 2.55 -2.34
CA VAL A 291 -10.04 1.59 -3.39
C VAL A 291 -11.26 1.20 -4.23
N ALA A 292 -12.40 0.91 -3.63
CA ALA A 292 -13.62 0.61 -4.38
C ALA A 292 -14.04 1.80 -5.26
N ASP A 293 -13.99 3.03 -4.74
CA ASP A 293 -14.29 4.25 -5.50
C ASP A 293 -13.36 4.45 -6.70
N SER A 294 -12.11 4.00 -6.62
CA SER A 294 -11.15 4.04 -7.73
C SER A 294 -11.59 3.15 -8.90
N LYS A 295 -12.46 2.19 -8.63
CA LYS A 295 -13.12 1.30 -9.61
C LYS A 295 -14.64 1.57 -9.70
N HIS A 296 -15.04 2.84 -9.54
CA HIS A 296 -16.44 3.30 -9.64
C HIS A 296 -17.41 2.62 -8.66
N GLY A 297 -16.91 2.11 -7.54
CA GLY A 297 -17.68 1.38 -6.54
C GLY A 297 -17.81 -0.12 -6.81
N ASP A 298 -17.13 -0.63 -7.85
CA ASP A 298 -17.07 -2.05 -8.17
C ASP A 298 -15.92 -2.72 -7.39
N ASP A 299 -16.24 -3.22 -6.20
CA ASP A 299 -15.30 -3.96 -5.36
C ASP A 299 -15.00 -5.37 -5.91
N GLU A 300 -15.81 -5.87 -6.83
CA GLU A 300 -15.55 -7.14 -7.52
C GLU A 300 -14.42 -7.02 -8.53
N ALA A 301 -14.11 -5.82 -9.00
CA ALA A 301 -12.98 -5.53 -9.87
C ALA A 301 -11.63 -5.40 -9.14
N VAL A 302 -11.57 -5.74 -7.84
CA VAL A 302 -10.38 -5.54 -7.01
C VAL A 302 -9.95 -6.81 -6.30
N VAL A 303 -8.63 -7.07 -6.28
CA VAL A 303 -7.98 -8.10 -5.46
C VAL A 303 -6.91 -7.44 -4.61
N VAL A 304 -6.85 -7.79 -3.32
CA VAL A 304 -5.89 -7.19 -2.39
C VAL A 304 -5.02 -8.25 -1.74
N LEU A 305 -3.72 -8.07 -1.85
CA LEU A 305 -2.69 -8.95 -1.34
C LEU A 305 -1.87 -8.22 -0.28
N GLY A 306 -1.70 -8.82 0.89
CA GLY A 306 -0.91 -8.24 1.97
C GLY A 306 0.13 -9.21 2.49
N LEU A 307 1.39 -8.83 2.44
CA LEU A 307 2.51 -9.47 3.13
C LEU A 307 2.85 -8.58 4.33
N PHE A 308 2.47 -9.05 5.51
CA PHE A 308 2.53 -8.28 6.75
C PHE A 308 3.19 -9.05 7.88
N GLY A 309 3.56 -8.32 8.94
CA GLY A 309 3.98 -8.91 10.19
C GLY A 309 2.89 -9.79 10.81
N ASP A 310 3.27 -10.99 11.25
CA ASP A 310 2.36 -12.03 11.73
C ASP A 310 2.76 -12.64 13.09
N ASN A 311 3.65 -11.99 13.82
CA ASN A 311 4.14 -12.47 15.11
C ASN A 311 3.07 -12.58 16.22
N ASP A 312 1.87 -12.03 16.00
CA ASP A 312 0.69 -12.18 16.85
C ASP A 312 -0.23 -13.34 16.38
N GLN A 313 0.06 -13.97 15.24
CA GLN A 313 -0.76 -15.00 14.66
C GLN A 313 -0.31 -16.40 15.10
N PRO A 314 -1.26 -17.37 15.27
CA PRO A 314 -0.90 -18.77 15.47
C PRO A 314 -0.06 -19.27 14.27
N GLN A 315 1.15 -19.72 14.52
CA GLN A 315 2.11 -20.17 13.50
C GLN A 315 2.71 -19.05 12.64
N GLY A 316 2.66 -17.79 13.12
CA GLY A 316 3.37 -16.67 12.49
C GLY A 316 4.86 -16.97 12.31
N LEU A 317 5.42 -16.49 11.23
CA LEU A 317 6.83 -16.69 10.89
C LEU A 317 7.72 -15.57 11.46
N CYS A 318 7.15 -14.38 11.65
CA CYS A 318 7.89 -13.23 12.11
C CYS A 318 8.28 -13.35 13.58
N THR A 319 9.49 -12.91 13.90
CA THR A 319 9.86 -12.53 15.26
C THR A 319 9.40 -11.09 15.52
N PRO A 320 9.17 -10.69 16.80
CA PRO A 320 8.92 -9.29 17.09
C PRO A 320 10.03 -8.39 16.56
N LEU A 321 9.65 -7.20 16.11
CA LEU A 321 10.59 -6.21 15.61
C LEU A 321 11.72 -5.99 16.63
N SER A 322 12.94 -6.00 16.18
CA SER A 322 14.12 -5.85 17.04
C SER A 322 14.26 -4.40 17.55
N HIS A 323 14.93 -4.24 18.66
CA HIS A 323 15.08 -2.92 19.31
C HIS A 323 15.88 -1.90 18.47
N ASP A 324 16.63 -2.37 17.51
CA ASP A 324 17.38 -1.57 16.54
C ASP A 324 16.67 -1.48 15.16
N PHE A 325 15.42 -1.95 15.09
CA PHE A 325 14.59 -1.94 13.88
C PHE A 325 15.27 -2.60 12.66
N ALA A 326 16.11 -3.58 12.89
CA ALA A 326 16.88 -4.21 11.84
C ALA A 326 16.34 -5.57 11.41
N THR A 327 15.49 -6.21 12.21
CA THR A 327 14.94 -7.54 11.94
C THR A 327 13.62 -7.77 12.67
N GLY A 328 12.79 -8.64 12.13
CA GLY A 328 11.49 -8.98 12.70
C GLY A 328 10.39 -8.15 12.07
N ALA A 329 9.22 -8.14 12.69
CA ALA A 329 8.10 -7.35 12.24
C ALA A 329 7.18 -6.99 13.40
N GLU A 330 6.37 -5.98 13.21
CA GLU A 330 5.24 -5.67 14.09
C GLU A 330 4.01 -6.51 13.75
N PRO A 331 3.09 -6.72 14.71
CA PRO A 331 1.77 -7.21 14.38
C PRO A 331 1.04 -6.16 13.52
N ALA A 332 0.37 -6.58 12.46
CA ALA A 332 -0.32 -5.67 11.55
C ALA A 332 -1.86 -5.83 11.58
N PRO A 333 -2.54 -5.56 12.70
CA PRO A 333 -3.97 -5.81 12.84
C PRO A 333 -4.83 -4.90 11.94
N ARG A 334 -4.46 -3.63 11.74
CA ARG A 334 -5.23 -2.70 10.91
C ARG A 334 -5.12 -3.02 9.43
N LEU A 335 -3.91 -3.34 8.96
CA LEU A 335 -3.68 -3.76 7.58
C LEU A 335 -4.39 -5.09 7.28
N ARG A 336 -4.36 -6.04 8.22
CA ARG A 336 -5.11 -7.30 8.08
C ARG A 336 -6.62 -7.07 8.07
N GLU A 337 -7.15 -6.17 8.91
CA GLU A 337 -8.56 -5.80 8.90
C GLU A 337 -8.97 -5.26 7.52
N PHE A 338 -8.20 -4.36 6.94
CA PHE A 338 -8.42 -3.84 5.60
C PHE A 338 -8.48 -4.96 4.55
N VAL A 339 -7.48 -5.85 4.52
CA VAL A 339 -7.45 -6.95 3.55
C VAL A 339 -8.62 -7.91 3.74
N GLN A 340 -9.01 -8.20 4.99
CA GLN A 340 -10.14 -9.10 5.28
C GLN A 340 -11.50 -8.56 4.78
N MET A 341 -11.64 -7.26 4.61
CA MET A 341 -12.88 -6.66 4.09
C MET A 341 -13.15 -7.07 2.63
N TRP A 342 -12.14 -7.48 1.89
CA TRP A 342 -12.25 -7.97 0.50
C TRP A 342 -12.71 -9.43 0.40
N GLY A 343 -12.97 -10.09 1.53
CA GLY A 343 -13.47 -11.46 1.58
C GLY A 343 -12.58 -12.45 0.84
N GLY A 344 -13.13 -13.18 -0.13
CA GLY A 344 -12.37 -14.15 -0.93
C GLY A 344 -11.33 -13.54 -1.89
N ARG A 345 -11.35 -12.21 -2.07
CA ARG A 345 -10.39 -11.47 -2.90
C ARG A 345 -9.29 -10.80 -2.07
N GLY A 346 -9.32 -10.95 -0.75
CA GLY A 346 -8.28 -10.49 0.16
C GLY A 346 -7.40 -11.63 0.64
N HIS A 347 -6.09 -11.54 0.44
CA HIS A 347 -5.12 -12.57 0.85
C HIS A 347 -4.06 -11.96 1.75
N VAL A 348 -3.77 -12.62 2.87
CA VAL A 348 -2.73 -12.23 3.81
C VAL A 348 -1.67 -13.33 3.89
N GLY A 349 -0.41 -12.95 3.80
CA GLY A 349 0.76 -13.76 4.02
C GLY A 349 1.73 -13.12 5.00
N SER A 350 2.77 -13.86 5.38
CA SER A 350 3.83 -13.35 6.24
C SER A 350 4.89 -12.62 5.43
N VAL A 351 5.22 -11.40 5.84
CA VAL A 351 6.32 -10.63 5.27
C VAL A 351 7.67 -11.30 5.57
N CYS A 352 7.78 -12.03 6.68
CA CYS A 352 9.00 -12.75 7.06
C CYS A 352 9.21 -14.08 6.31
N ALA A 353 8.36 -14.41 5.33
CA ALA A 353 8.62 -15.55 4.47
C ALA A 353 9.78 -15.24 3.52
N HIS A 354 10.78 -16.11 3.47
CA HIS A 354 11.94 -15.93 2.58
C HIS A 354 11.62 -16.13 1.09
N ASP A 355 10.44 -16.64 0.76
CA ASP A 355 9.97 -16.92 -0.59
C ASP A 355 8.47 -16.61 -0.64
N TYR A 356 8.10 -15.62 -1.43
CA TYR A 356 6.70 -15.22 -1.61
C TYR A 356 6.00 -15.92 -2.77
N ALA A 357 6.71 -16.76 -3.56
CA ALA A 357 6.10 -17.46 -4.68
C ALA A 357 4.91 -18.35 -4.29
N PRO A 358 4.92 -19.10 -3.15
CA PRO A 358 3.75 -19.84 -2.70
C PRO A 358 2.54 -18.95 -2.37
N PHE A 359 2.78 -17.78 -1.76
CA PHE A 359 1.73 -16.79 -1.46
C PHE A 359 1.11 -16.25 -2.75
N PHE A 360 1.93 -15.77 -3.68
CA PHE A 360 1.46 -15.27 -4.97
C PHE A 360 0.74 -16.36 -5.78
N SER A 361 1.24 -17.58 -5.78
CA SER A 361 0.56 -18.70 -6.47
C SER A 361 -0.83 -18.96 -5.91
N SER A 362 -1.04 -18.80 -4.61
CA SER A 362 -2.38 -18.95 -4.00
C SER A 362 -3.33 -17.82 -4.36
N ALA A 363 -2.82 -16.63 -4.65
CA ALA A 363 -3.61 -15.45 -5.02
C ALA A 363 -4.00 -15.44 -6.51
N VAL A 364 -3.23 -16.11 -7.36
CA VAL A 364 -3.45 -16.11 -8.83
C VAL A 364 -4.83 -16.63 -9.20
N ASP A 365 -5.35 -17.62 -8.48
CA ASP A 365 -6.70 -18.15 -8.74
C ASP A 365 -7.78 -17.09 -8.46
N SER A 366 -7.63 -16.28 -7.42
CA SER A 366 -8.56 -15.19 -7.10
C SER A 366 -8.47 -14.06 -8.12
N ILE A 367 -7.26 -13.74 -8.59
CA ILE A 367 -7.06 -12.77 -9.68
C ILE A 367 -7.75 -13.26 -10.95
N GLY A 368 -7.55 -14.54 -11.29
CA GLY A 368 -8.21 -15.14 -12.44
C GLY A 368 -9.73 -15.20 -12.30
N GLN A 369 -10.26 -15.47 -11.09
CA GLN A 369 -11.70 -15.43 -10.85
C GLN A 369 -12.26 -14.02 -10.98
N ALA A 370 -11.60 -13.01 -10.40
CA ALA A 370 -12.00 -11.61 -10.55
C ALA A 370 -12.02 -11.23 -12.05
N CYS A 371 -11.01 -11.67 -12.79
CA CYS A 371 -10.95 -11.47 -14.24
C CYS A 371 -12.14 -12.13 -14.97
N ASP A 372 -12.44 -13.41 -14.68
CA ASP A 372 -13.53 -14.16 -15.31
C ASP A 372 -14.92 -13.54 -15.02
N GLU A 373 -15.08 -12.87 -13.88
CA GLU A 373 -16.33 -12.26 -13.41
C GLU A 373 -16.49 -10.79 -13.83
N PHE A 374 -15.39 -10.13 -14.15
CA PHE A 374 -15.35 -8.70 -14.47
C PHE A 374 -16.19 -8.34 -15.70
N VAL A 375 -16.91 -7.24 -15.59
CA VAL A 375 -17.68 -6.64 -16.69
C VAL A 375 -17.15 -5.23 -16.91
N PRO A 376 -16.35 -4.99 -17.96
CA PRO A 376 -15.84 -3.64 -18.22
C PRO A 376 -16.98 -2.62 -18.34
N PRO A 377 -16.81 -1.41 -17.79
CA PRO A 377 -17.80 -0.35 -18.00
C PRO A 377 -17.93 -0.03 -19.47
N GLY A 378 -19.18 0.08 -19.96
CA GLY A 378 -19.53 0.30 -21.36
C GLY A 378 -19.35 1.76 -21.83
#